data_5b923974bfaf835d45ff4063a9acc038
#
_entry.id   5b923974bfaf835d45ff4063a9acc038
#
_cell.length_a   1.000
_cell.length_b   1.000
_cell.length_c   1.000
_cell.angle_alpha   90.00
_cell.angle_beta   90.00
_cell.angle_gamma   90.00
#
_symmetry.space_group_name_H-M   'P 1'
#
loop_
_entity.id
_entity.type
_entity.pdbx_description
1 polymer ?
#
loop_
_entity_poly.entity_id
_entity_poly.type
_entity_poly.pdbx_seq_one_letter_code
_entity_poly.pdbx_strand_id
1 'polypeptide(L)'
;MKNRLLVAKIGGNIIEDPEALTSFLEDFSKVEGPKILVHGGGKSATRLADQLGIKTEMIDGRRITSAENLDIVVMTYAGLLNKTIVAGLQHRNCNALGLTGADANVILAEKRPVQFVDYGYVGDVVKVNGNIITAFLNQGIIPVFCAVTHDSQGQLFNTNADTIASEIASEMSADYEVSLFYCFELKGVLENIEDKDSVIEHIDLEKYTALREAEVITEGMLPKLQNCFDALQKKVSTVHIANADFIKDNTTKHTTLSL
;
A
#
# COMPACT_ATOMS: atom_id res chain seq x y z
N MET A 1 -17.12 21.70 0.90
CA MET A 1 -16.89 20.24 0.93
C MET A 1 -15.48 19.99 0.47
N LYS A 2 -14.76 19.05 1.11
CA LYS A 2 -13.44 18.63 0.64
C LYS A 2 -13.59 17.85 -0.68
N ASN A 3 -12.59 17.95 -1.56
CA ASN A 3 -12.52 17.09 -2.74
C ASN A 3 -12.26 15.64 -2.33
N ARG A 4 -12.81 14.68 -3.07
CA ARG A 4 -12.53 13.25 -2.84
C ARG A 4 -11.16 12.88 -3.36
N LEU A 5 -10.44 12.04 -2.62
CA LEU A 5 -9.14 11.49 -3.01
C LEU A 5 -9.16 9.98 -2.80
N LEU A 6 -8.82 9.22 -3.83
CA LEU A 6 -8.57 7.79 -3.72
C LEU A 6 -7.08 7.54 -3.46
N VAL A 7 -6.76 6.83 -2.39
CA VAL A 7 -5.44 6.22 -2.16
C VAL A 7 -5.58 4.72 -2.32
N ALA A 8 -5.05 4.16 -3.40
CA ALA A 8 -5.11 2.73 -3.67
C ALA A 8 -3.76 2.07 -3.41
N LYS A 9 -3.75 0.92 -2.72
CA LYS A 9 -2.55 0.11 -2.53
C LYS A 9 -2.72 -1.24 -3.21
N ILE A 10 -1.77 -1.61 -4.07
CA ILE A 10 -1.72 -2.93 -4.71
C ILE A 10 -0.57 -3.78 -4.16
N GLY A 11 -0.83 -5.08 -4.05
CA GLY A 11 0.11 -6.07 -3.51
C GLY A 11 0.71 -6.98 -4.59
N GLY A 12 1.53 -7.94 -4.12
CA GLY A 12 2.33 -8.82 -4.96
C GLY A 12 1.55 -9.56 -6.02
N ASN A 13 0.33 -10.02 -5.73
CA ASN A 13 -0.42 -10.84 -6.70
C ASN A 13 -0.87 -10.07 -7.94
N ILE A 14 -1.29 -8.80 -7.75
CA ILE A 14 -1.60 -7.93 -8.90
C ILE A 14 -0.32 -7.60 -9.69
N ILE A 15 0.79 -7.34 -8.98
CA ILE A 15 2.05 -6.90 -9.59
C ILE A 15 2.76 -8.05 -10.32
N GLU A 16 2.66 -9.28 -9.79
CA GLU A 16 3.36 -10.45 -10.33
C GLU A 16 2.66 -11.08 -11.54
N ASP A 17 1.38 -10.78 -11.71
CA ASP A 17 0.59 -11.25 -12.86
C ASP A 17 0.43 -10.09 -13.87
N PRO A 18 1.05 -10.17 -15.07
CA PRO A 18 0.97 -9.11 -16.06
C PRO A 18 -0.45 -8.83 -16.56
N GLU A 19 -1.33 -9.84 -16.62
CA GLU A 19 -2.71 -9.67 -17.05
C GLU A 19 -3.53 -8.97 -15.96
N ALA A 20 -3.38 -9.40 -14.70
CA ALA A 20 -4.02 -8.76 -13.54
C ALA A 20 -3.56 -7.30 -13.39
N LEU A 21 -2.26 -7.02 -13.54
CA LEU A 21 -1.73 -5.66 -13.49
C LEU A 21 -2.30 -4.81 -14.63
N THR A 22 -2.33 -5.34 -15.85
CA THR A 22 -2.87 -4.64 -17.02
C THR A 22 -4.34 -4.29 -16.82
N SER A 23 -5.15 -5.23 -16.36
CA SER A 23 -6.58 -5.02 -16.06
C SER A 23 -6.76 -3.99 -14.94
N PHE A 24 -6.00 -4.11 -13.83
CA PHE A 24 -6.08 -3.14 -12.74
C PHE A 24 -5.74 -1.71 -13.22
N LEU A 25 -4.66 -1.54 -13.99
CA LEU A 25 -4.25 -0.21 -14.49
C LEU A 25 -5.28 0.36 -15.48
N GLU A 26 -5.94 -0.49 -16.26
CA GLU A 26 -7.05 -0.08 -17.14
C GLU A 26 -8.22 0.48 -16.32
N ASP A 27 -8.63 -0.21 -15.26
CA ASP A 27 -9.75 0.21 -14.43
C ASP A 27 -9.36 1.40 -13.54
N PHE A 28 -8.16 1.41 -12.96
CA PHE A 28 -7.64 2.55 -12.19
C PHE A 28 -7.52 3.82 -13.04
N SER A 29 -7.20 3.68 -14.34
CA SER A 29 -7.12 4.83 -15.24
C SER A 29 -8.46 5.56 -15.38
N LYS A 30 -9.57 4.83 -15.33
CA LYS A 30 -10.94 5.33 -15.48
C LYS A 30 -11.53 5.96 -14.23
N VAL A 31 -10.89 5.77 -13.06
CA VAL A 31 -11.33 6.43 -11.84
C VAL A 31 -11.21 7.94 -11.99
N GLU A 32 -12.30 8.65 -11.77
CA GLU A 32 -12.33 10.11 -11.87
C GLU A 32 -11.78 10.77 -10.60
N GLY A 33 -11.26 11.99 -10.75
CA GLY A 33 -10.74 12.80 -9.66
C GLY A 33 -9.29 12.46 -9.24
N PRO A 34 -8.82 13.13 -8.17
CA PRO A 34 -7.48 12.91 -7.62
C PRO A 34 -7.31 11.48 -7.11
N LYS A 35 -6.18 10.87 -7.45
CA LYS A 35 -5.87 9.51 -7.04
C LYS A 35 -4.38 9.30 -6.87
N ILE A 36 -4.01 8.41 -5.96
CA ILE A 36 -2.65 8.03 -5.63
C ILE A 36 -2.57 6.50 -5.68
N LEU A 37 -1.49 5.97 -6.23
CA LEU A 37 -1.22 4.54 -6.22
C LEU A 37 0.01 4.25 -5.36
N VAL A 38 -0.10 3.24 -4.49
CA VAL A 38 1.00 2.72 -3.68
C VAL A 38 1.21 1.26 -4.01
N HIS A 39 2.46 0.84 -4.16
CA HIS A 39 2.75 -0.55 -4.45
C HIS A 39 3.93 -1.11 -3.65
N GLY A 40 3.88 -2.41 -3.40
CA GLY A 40 4.99 -3.18 -2.89
C GLY A 40 5.81 -3.85 -4.00
N GLY A 41 6.29 -5.07 -3.76
CA GLY A 41 7.08 -5.85 -4.73
C GLY A 41 7.85 -7.00 -4.09
N GLY A 42 7.45 -7.42 -2.88
CA GLY A 42 8.20 -8.39 -2.07
C GLY A 42 8.53 -9.70 -2.79
N LYS A 43 7.58 -10.26 -3.56
CA LYS A 43 7.79 -11.49 -4.34
C LYS A 43 8.86 -11.30 -5.43
N SER A 44 8.79 -10.20 -6.19
CA SER A 44 9.79 -9.88 -7.23
C SER A 44 11.17 -9.65 -6.63
N ALA A 45 11.27 -8.96 -5.48
CA ALA A 45 12.54 -8.78 -4.79
C ALA A 45 13.11 -10.10 -4.28
N THR A 46 12.27 -11.01 -3.72
CA THR A 46 12.73 -12.35 -3.30
C THR A 46 13.25 -13.15 -4.50
N ARG A 47 12.50 -13.17 -5.61
CA ARG A 47 12.92 -13.87 -6.82
C ARG A 47 14.28 -13.34 -7.37
N LEU A 48 14.49 -12.02 -7.37
CA LEU A 48 15.76 -11.46 -7.81
C LEU A 48 16.89 -11.79 -6.82
N ALA A 49 16.64 -11.72 -5.50
CA ALA A 49 17.60 -12.12 -4.48
C ALA A 49 18.05 -13.58 -4.68
N ASP A 50 17.10 -14.49 -4.88
CA ASP A 50 17.37 -15.92 -5.10
C ASP A 50 18.21 -16.13 -6.37
N GLN A 51 17.92 -15.43 -7.47
CA GLN A 51 18.71 -15.48 -8.71
C GLN A 51 20.15 -15.00 -8.54
N LEU A 52 20.37 -14.06 -7.62
CA LEU A 52 21.69 -13.50 -7.30
C LEU A 52 22.39 -14.25 -6.17
N GLY A 53 21.77 -15.29 -5.60
CA GLY A 53 22.31 -16.07 -4.47
C GLY A 53 22.32 -15.29 -3.14
N ILE A 54 21.50 -14.23 -3.03
CA ILE A 54 21.38 -13.42 -1.81
C ILE A 54 20.26 -13.97 -0.94
N LYS A 55 20.62 -14.33 0.30
CA LYS A 55 19.66 -14.90 1.25
C LYS A 55 18.60 -13.87 1.65
N THR A 56 17.35 -14.28 1.56
CA THR A 56 16.20 -13.51 2.10
C THR A 56 15.69 -14.17 3.37
N GLU A 57 15.60 -13.41 4.45
CA GLU A 57 15.01 -13.83 5.71
C GLU A 57 13.72 -13.05 5.98
N MET A 58 12.70 -13.76 6.46
CA MET A 58 11.39 -13.20 6.79
C MET A 58 11.04 -13.56 8.23
N ILE A 59 10.61 -12.59 9.02
CA ILE A 59 10.08 -12.79 10.37
C ILE A 59 8.73 -12.09 10.45
N ASP A 60 7.69 -12.80 10.84
CA ASP A 60 6.31 -12.30 10.95
C ASP A 60 5.84 -11.57 9.68
N GLY A 61 6.17 -12.13 8.51
CA GLY A 61 5.82 -11.56 7.21
C GLY A 61 6.61 -10.31 6.82
N ARG A 62 7.62 -9.91 7.60
CA ARG A 62 8.50 -8.77 7.35
C ARG A 62 9.89 -9.23 6.96
N ARG A 63 10.46 -8.59 5.94
CA ARG A 63 11.81 -8.90 5.45
C ARG A 63 12.86 -8.30 6.39
N ILE A 64 13.80 -9.13 6.84
CA ILE A 64 15.08 -8.63 7.36
C ILE A 64 15.85 -8.09 6.14
N THR A 65 16.19 -6.81 6.19
CA THR A 65 16.76 -6.10 5.04
C THR A 65 18.23 -5.80 5.31
N SER A 66 19.13 -6.68 4.83
CA SER A 66 20.58 -6.40 4.80
C SER A 66 20.87 -5.31 3.76
N ALA A 67 22.12 -4.85 3.66
CA ALA A 67 22.52 -3.88 2.64
C ALA A 67 22.27 -4.42 1.22
N GLU A 68 22.64 -5.68 0.94
CA GLU A 68 22.42 -6.32 -0.36
C GLU A 68 20.91 -6.48 -0.64
N ASN A 69 20.12 -6.85 0.37
CA ASN A 69 18.67 -6.93 0.21
C ASN A 69 18.05 -5.54 -0.03
N LEU A 70 18.60 -4.46 0.55
CA LEU A 70 18.13 -3.10 0.29
C LEU A 70 18.40 -2.71 -1.18
N ASP A 71 19.58 -3.00 -1.71
CA ASP A 71 19.92 -2.74 -3.12
C ASP A 71 18.94 -3.45 -4.06
N ILE A 72 18.60 -4.73 -3.77
CA ILE A 72 17.60 -5.49 -4.53
C ILE A 72 16.21 -4.84 -4.42
N VAL A 73 15.82 -4.41 -3.23
CA VAL A 73 14.54 -3.71 -3.02
C VAL A 73 14.50 -2.43 -3.85
N VAL A 74 15.54 -1.61 -3.83
CA VAL A 74 15.61 -0.36 -4.61
C VAL A 74 15.54 -0.65 -6.11
N MET A 75 16.37 -1.59 -6.62
CA MET A 75 16.36 -1.98 -8.04
C MET A 75 14.96 -2.49 -8.47
N THR A 76 14.34 -3.31 -7.65
CA THR A 76 13.07 -3.96 -8.00
C THR A 76 11.89 -3.00 -7.83
N TYR A 77 11.78 -2.35 -6.66
CA TYR A 77 10.60 -1.53 -6.37
C TYR A 77 10.65 -0.19 -7.12
N ALA A 78 11.73 0.58 -6.94
CA ALA A 78 11.83 1.92 -7.51
C ALA A 78 12.20 1.89 -9.01
N GLY A 79 12.98 0.90 -9.41
CA GLY A 79 13.39 0.71 -10.80
C GLY A 79 12.32 -0.04 -11.61
N LEU A 80 12.32 -1.36 -11.53
CA LEU A 80 11.52 -2.20 -12.42
C LEU A 80 10.01 -1.99 -12.25
N LEU A 81 9.47 -2.26 -11.06
CA LEU A 81 8.03 -2.30 -10.85
C LEU A 81 7.39 -0.92 -10.96
N ASN A 82 7.97 0.06 -10.29
CA ASN A 82 7.45 1.43 -10.32
C ASN A 82 7.40 1.98 -11.76
N LYS A 83 8.46 1.80 -12.53
CA LYS A 83 8.50 2.31 -13.91
C LYS A 83 7.62 1.52 -14.87
N THR A 84 7.43 0.22 -14.65
CA THR A 84 6.45 -0.59 -15.39
C THR A 84 5.02 -0.08 -15.15
N ILE A 85 4.65 0.18 -13.89
CA ILE A 85 3.33 0.73 -13.52
C ILE A 85 3.14 2.12 -14.15
N VAL A 86 4.13 3.00 -14.00
CA VAL A 86 4.07 4.36 -14.58
C VAL A 86 3.91 4.30 -16.09
N ALA A 87 4.70 3.50 -16.80
CA ALA A 87 4.58 3.36 -18.25
C ALA A 87 3.20 2.82 -18.67
N GLY A 88 2.66 1.86 -17.89
CA GLY A 88 1.32 1.32 -18.09
C GLY A 88 0.21 2.37 -17.90
N LEU A 89 0.34 3.27 -16.94
CA LEU A 89 -0.59 4.39 -16.71
C LEU A 89 -0.44 5.46 -17.80
N GLN A 90 0.78 5.81 -18.21
CA GLN A 90 1.03 6.76 -19.31
C GLN A 90 0.42 6.26 -20.63
N HIS A 91 0.53 4.98 -20.94
CA HIS A 91 -0.13 4.38 -22.09
C HIS A 91 -1.67 4.58 -22.10
N ARG A 92 -2.26 4.78 -20.92
CA ARG A 92 -3.70 5.03 -20.70
C ARG A 92 -4.06 6.49 -20.51
N ASN A 93 -3.19 7.41 -20.93
CA ASN A 93 -3.34 8.85 -20.77
C ASN A 93 -3.49 9.31 -19.31
N CYS A 94 -2.99 8.53 -18.36
CA CYS A 94 -2.83 8.94 -16.97
C CYS A 94 -1.44 9.52 -16.77
N ASN A 95 -1.34 10.82 -16.47
CA ASN A 95 -0.04 11.48 -16.25
C ASN A 95 0.55 11.07 -14.90
N ALA A 96 1.17 9.90 -14.87
CA ALA A 96 1.70 9.28 -13.64
C ALA A 96 3.17 9.65 -13.41
N LEU A 97 3.53 9.89 -12.13
CA LEU A 97 4.91 10.13 -11.67
C LEU A 97 5.28 9.07 -10.62
N GLY A 98 6.30 8.28 -10.92
CA GLY A 98 6.81 7.26 -10.01
C GLY A 98 7.81 7.84 -9.00
N LEU A 99 7.56 7.56 -7.72
CA LEU A 99 8.25 8.15 -6.58
C LEU A 99 8.65 7.09 -5.54
N THR A 100 9.79 7.32 -4.92
CA THR A 100 10.16 6.82 -3.59
C THR A 100 9.85 7.91 -2.54
N GLY A 101 10.03 7.62 -1.27
CA GLY A 101 9.96 8.65 -0.23
C GLY A 101 11.06 9.70 -0.33
N ALA A 102 12.20 9.37 -0.94
CA ALA A 102 13.33 10.28 -1.11
C ALA A 102 13.09 11.36 -2.18
N ASP A 103 12.28 11.04 -3.20
CA ASP A 103 11.95 11.98 -4.26
C ASP A 103 11.17 13.17 -3.68
N ALA A 104 11.67 14.38 -3.91
CA ALA A 104 11.15 15.62 -3.34
C ALA A 104 10.98 15.59 -1.79
N ASN A 105 11.70 14.72 -1.09
CA ASN A 105 11.59 14.54 0.37
C ASN A 105 10.13 14.32 0.83
N VAL A 106 9.40 13.47 0.08
CA VAL A 106 7.95 13.35 0.24
C VAL A 106 7.56 12.42 1.39
N ILE A 107 8.37 11.39 1.73
CA ILE A 107 8.13 10.50 2.87
C ILE A 107 9.43 10.27 3.63
N LEU A 108 9.53 10.87 4.80
CA LEU A 108 10.62 10.69 5.74
C LEU A 108 10.36 9.49 6.65
N ALA A 109 11.39 8.72 6.91
CA ALA A 109 11.36 7.58 7.81
C ALA A 109 12.58 7.58 8.72
N GLU A 110 12.48 6.86 9.83
CA GLU A 110 13.59 6.54 10.71
C GLU A 110 13.87 5.04 10.66
N LYS A 111 15.13 4.64 10.90
CA LYS A 111 15.45 3.22 11.02
C LYS A 111 14.61 2.61 12.15
N ARG A 112 13.95 1.50 11.85
CA ARG A 112 13.17 0.77 12.87
C ARG A 112 14.05 0.44 14.07
N PRO A 113 13.65 0.80 15.30
CA PRO A 113 14.43 0.49 16.49
C PRO A 113 14.52 -1.02 16.72
N VAL A 114 15.69 -1.47 17.11
CA VAL A 114 15.91 -2.87 17.48
C VAL A 114 15.22 -3.14 18.82
N GLN A 115 14.29 -4.10 18.82
CA GLN A 115 13.66 -4.62 20.04
C GLN A 115 14.10 -6.08 20.26
N PHE A 116 13.28 -7.04 19.78
CA PHE A 116 13.61 -8.47 19.82
C PHE A 116 14.33 -8.94 18.55
N VAL A 117 14.14 -8.23 17.43
CA VAL A 117 14.70 -8.52 16.12
C VAL A 117 15.30 -7.26 15.53
N ASP A 118 16.52 -7.35 14.98
CA ASP A 118 17.07 -6.31 14.12
C ASP A 118 16.61 -6.56 12.68
N TYR A 119 15.69 -5.73 12.18
CA TYR A 119 15.22 -5.81 10.81
C TYR A 119 16.17 -5.18 9.78
N GLY A 120 17.33 -4.67 10.21
CA GLY A 120 18.32 -4.05 9.34
C GLY A 120 17.85 -2.70 8.79
N TYR A 121 17.90 -2.54 7.46
CA TYR A 121 17.52 -1.31 6.76
C TYR A 121 16.00 -1.22 6.53
N VAL A 122 15.22 -1.39 7.57
CA VAL A 122 13.77 -1.17 7.57
C VAL A 122 13.46 0.18 8.18
N GLY A 123 12.59 0.94 7.52
CA GLY A 123 12.16 2.27 7.95
C GLY A 123 10.73 2.29 8.47
N ASP A 124 10.51 3.07 9.53
CA ASP A 124 9.19 3.45 10.02
C ASP A 124 8.92 4.90 9.61
N VAL A 125 7.76 5.16 9.01
CA VAL A 125 7.39 6.50 8.52
C VAL A 125 7.21 7.45 9.70
N VAL A 126 7.88 8.60 9.64
CA VAL A 126 7.75 9.66 10.65
C VAL A 126 7.06 10.91 10.12
N LYS A 127 7.10 11.12 8.81
CA LYS A 127 6.46 12.29 8.19
C LYS A 127 6.14 12.05 6.72
N VAL A 128 4.97 12.47 6.29
CA VAL A 128 4.58 12.62 4.89
C VAL A 128 4.45 14.11 4.57
N ASN A 129 4.97 14.56 3.43
CA ASN A 129 4.86 15.94 2.98
C ASN A 129 3.62 16.11 2.08
N GLY A 130 2.46 16.30 2.70
CA GLY A 130 1.18 16.46 2.00
C GLY A 130 1.14 17.62 1.02
N ASN A 131 1.87 18.71 1.30
CA ASN A 131 1.93 19.87 0.39
C ASN A 131 2.55 19.51 -0.97
N ILE A 132 3.59 18.69 -1.00
CA ILE A 132 4.21 18.23 -2.24
C ILE A 132 3.26 17.31 -3.02
N ILE A 133 2.59 16.38 -2.31
CA ILE A 133 1.59 15.49 -2.94
C ILE A 133 0.45 16.32 -3.53
N THR A 134 -0.08 17.29 -2.77
CA THR A 134 -1.13 18.21 -3.25
C THR A 134 -0.68 19.02 -4.47
N ALA A 135 0.58 19.46 -4.51
CA ALA A 135 1.12 20.16 -5.67
C ALA A 135 1.11 19.27 -6.94
N PHE A 136 1.47 17.99 -6.83
CA PHE A 136 1.37 17.04 -7.94
C PHE A 136 -0.09 16.84 -8.38
N LEU A 137 -0.99 16.58 -7.44
CA LEU A 137 -2.40 16.37 -7.74
C LEU A 137 -3.04 17.61 -8.43
N ASN A 138 -2.69 18.81 -8.01
CA ASN A 138 -3.18 20.07 -8.61
C ASN A 138 -2.66 20.28 -10.04
N GLN A 139 -1.55 19.64 -10.43
CA GLN A 139 -1.03 19.64 -11.79
C GLN A 139 -1.59 18.48 -12.65
N GLY A 140 -2.55 17.72 -12.12
CA GLY A 140 -3.08 16.53 -12.79
C GLY A 140 -2.09 15.36 -12.86
N ILE A 141 -1.04 15.39 -12.02
CA ILE A 141 -0.07 14.31 -11.91
C ILE A 141 -0.58 13.29 -10.89
N ILE A 142 -0.53 12.02 -11.25
CA ILE A 142 -0.89 10.88 -10.39
C ILE A 142 0.37 10.33 -9.74
N PRO A 143 0.60 10.54 -8.42
CA PRO A 143 1.73 9.97 -7.73
C PRO A 143 1.62 8.44 -7.63
N VAL A 144 2.72 7.73 -7.96
CA VAL A 144 2.84 6.28 -7.83
C VAL A 144 4.01 5.98 -6.89
N PHE A 145 3.71 5.65 -5.64
CA PHE A 145 4.72 5.40 -4.62
C PHE A 145 5.12 3.94 -4.54
N CYS A 146 6.43 3.68 -4.53
CA CYS A 146 6.96 2.38 -4.14
C CYS A 146 7.37 2.35 -2.66
N ALA A 147 7.61 1.16 -2.14
CA ALA A 147 7.87 0.92 -0.72
C ALA A 147 9.35 1.17 -0.32
N VAL A 148 9.90 2.31 -0.75
CA VAL A 148 11.25 2.80 -0.40
C VAL A 148 11.14 4.19 0.20
N THR A 149 11.74 4.39 1.37
CA THR A 149 11.78 5.68 2.09
C THR A 149 13.21 6.10 2.41
N HIS A 150 13.42 7.22 3.12
CA HIS A 150 14.75 7.71 3.48
C HIS A 150 14.73 8.47 4.81
N ASP A 151 15.94 8.73 5.38
CA ASP A 151 16.11 9.44 6.66
C ASP A 151 16.58 10.91 6.51
N SER A 152 16.64 11.46 5.31
CA SER A 152 17.24 12.78 5.02
C SER A 152 18.76 12.90 5.26
N GLN A 153 19.42 11.82 5.67
CA GLN A 153 20.87 11.77 5.87
C GLN A 153 21.58 10.94 4.77
N GLY A 154 20.82 10.50 3.77
CA GLY A 154 21.32 9.72 2.63
C GLY A 154 21.07 8.22 2.75
N GLN A 155 20.45 7.74 3.83
CA GLN A 155 20.10 6.33 3.99
C GLN A 155 18.71 6.05 3.45
N LEU A 156 18.60 5.06 2.57
CA LEU A 156 17.31 4.51 2.11
C LEU A 156 16.86 3.38 3.04
N PHE A 157 15.55 3.18 3.10
CA PHE A 157 14.92 2.08 3.85
C PHE A 157 13.88 1.35 3.03
N ASN A 158 13.78 0.04 3.26
CA ASN A 158 12.64 -0.77 2.90
C ASN A 158 11.51 -0.50 3.89
N THR A 159 10.35 -0.07 3.40
CA THR A 159 9.20 0.26 4.25
C THR A 159 7.98 -0.56 3.82
N ASN A 160 7.08 -0.86 4.75
CA ASN A 160 5.85 -1.58 4.43
C ASN A 160 4.92 -0.71 3.56
N ALA A 161 4.48 -1.24 2.42
CA ALA A 161 3.61 -0.51 1.49
C ALA A 161 2.21 -0.21 2.06
N ASP A 162 1.68 -1.07 2.93
CA ASP A 162 0.40 -0.82 3.61
C ASP A 162 0.53 0.37 4.55
N THR A 163 1.66 0.46 5.28
CA THR A 163 1.98 1.60 6.15
C THR A 163 2.14 2.90 5.34
N ILE A 164 2.86 2.86 4.21
CA ILE A 164 2.99 4.05 3.33
C ILE A 164 1.63 4.53 2.86
N ALA A 165 0.75 3.61 2.41
CA ALA A 165 -0.59 3.97 1.95
C ALA A 165 -1.43 4.59 3.08
N SER A 166 -1.37 4.01 4.28
CA SER A 166 -2.05 4.52 5.47
C SER A 166 -1.56 5.91 5.87
N GLU A 167 -0.24 6.14 5.92
CA GLU A 167 0.33 7.43 6.32
C GLU A 167 0.06 8.52 5.28
N ILE A 168 0.13 8.20 3.97
CA ILE A 168 -0.30 9.11 2.91
C ILE A 168 -1.78 9.46 3.06
N ALA A 169 -2.65 8.46 3.22
CA ALA A 169 -4.09 8.68 3.38
C ALA A 169 -4.40 9.57 4.60
N SER A 170 -3.72 9.31 5.71
CA SER A 170 -3.86 10.06 6.97
C SER A 170 -3.45 11.52 6.80
N GLU A 171 -2.29 11.79 6.22
CA GLU A 171 -1.80 13.16 5.96
C GLU A 171 -2.75 13.91 5.03
N MET A 172 -3.15 13.28 3.92
CA MET A 172 -4.03 13.90 2.94
C MET A 172 -5.45 14.15 3.45
N SER A 173 -5.86 13.51 4.56
CA SER A 173 -7.18 13.73 5.19
C SER A 173 -7.35 15.14 5.77
N ALA A 174 -6.26 15.90 5.93
CA ALA A 174 -6.34 17.30 6.29
C ALA A 174 -7.10 18.14 5.24
N ASP A 175 -6.86 17.85 3.94
CA ASP A 175 -7.36 18.67 2.82
C ASP A 175 -8.41 17.93 1.97
N TYR A 176 -8.46 16.59 2.01
CA TYR A 176 -9.32 15.77 1.18
C TYR A 176 -10.27 14.89 2.01
N GLU A 177 -11.37 14.47 1.40
CA GLU A 177 -12.17 13.32 1.83
C GLU A 177 -11.53 12.07 1.25
N VAL A 178 -10.71 11.38 2.08
CA VAL A 178 -9.86 10.28 1.62
C VAL A 178 -10.56 8.94 1.74
N SER A 179 -10.60 8.20 0.64
CA SER A 179 -10.93 6.78 0.60
C SER A 179 -9.65 5.98 0.41
N LEU A 180 -9.31 5.14 1.38
CA LEU A 180 -8.14 4.24 1.34
C LEU A 180 -8.60 2.86 0.88
N PHE A 181 -8.06 2.38 -0.22
CA PHE A 181 -8.35 1.07 -0.78
C PHE A 181 -7.13 0.15 -0.74
N TYR A 182 -7.27 -0.94 -0.01
CA TYR A 182 -6.32 -2.04 -0.02
C TYR A 182 -6.78 -3.14 -0.98
N CYS A 183 -6.07 -3.30 -2.08
CA CYS A 183 -6.33 -4.35 -3.06
C CYS A 183 -5.66 -5.65 -2.64
N PHE A 184 -6.48 -6.66 -2.38
CA PHE A 184 -6.06 -8.02 -2.00
C PHE A 184 -6.50 -9.06 -3.06
N GLU A 185 -6.29 -10.34 -2.74
CA GLU A 185 -6.71 -11.47 -3.59
C GLU A 185 -8.20 -11.80 -3.40
N LEU A 186 -8.70 -11.59 -2.20
CA LEU A 186 -10.07 -11.91 -1.83
C LEU A 186 -10.96 -10.69 -1.96
N LYS A 187 -12.25 -10.92 -2.14
CA LYS A 187 -13.28 -9.87 -2.24
C LYS A 187 -13.36 -8.98 -1.00
N GLY A 188 -12.86 -9.44 0.14
CA GLY A 188 -12.87 -8.74 1.42
C GLY A 188 -12.38 -9.62 2.55
N VAL A 189 -12.67 -9.24 3.79
CA VAL A 189 -12.49 -10.08 4.98
C VAL A 189 -13.56 -11.15 4.98
N LEU A 190 -13.17 -12.42 5.06
CA LEU A 190 -14.11 -13.54 5.03
C LEU A 190 -14.48 -13.97 6.45
N GLU A 191 -15.72 -14.33 6.66
CA GLU A 191 -16.20 -14.99 7.88
C GLU A 191 -15.69 -16.44 7.95
N ASN A 192 -15.60 -17.11 6.77
CA ASN A 192 -15.05 -18.45 6.62
C ASN A 192 -14.11 -18.48 5.43
N ILE A 193 -12.84 -18.85 5.66
CA ILE A 193 -11.80 -18.88 4.61
C ILE A 193 -12.08 -19.89 3.50
N GLU A 194 -12.83 -20.94 3.79
CA GLU A 194 -13.24 -21.97 2.83
C GLU A 194 -14.40 -21.49 1.93
N ASP A 195 -15.17 -20.48 2.37
CA ASP A 195 -16.25 -19.86 1.59
C ASP A 195 -15.84 -18.46 1.12
N LYS A 196 -15.39 -18.36 -0.14
CA LYS A 196 -14.95 -17.10 -0.73
C LYS A 196 -16.04 -16.03 -0.90
N ASP A 197 -17.29 -16.40 -0.73
CA ASP A 197 -18.44 -15.48 -0.81
C ASP A 197 -18.93 -15.04 0.58
N SER A 198 -18.37 -15.56 1.68
CA SER A 198 -18.64 -15.19 3.07
C SER A 198 -18.01 -13.84 3.48
N VAL A 199 -18.08 -12.85 2.61
CA VAL A 199 -17.48 -11.52 2.87
C VAL A 199 -18.24 -10.80 3.97
N ILE A 200 -17.51 -10.33 4.97
CA ILE A 200 -18.02 -9.41 6.00
C ILE A 200 -18.01 -8.00 5.39
N GLU A 201 -19.18 -7.51 5.00
CA GLU A 201 -19.29 -6.25 4.24
C GLU A 201 -18.98 -5.01 5.07
N HIS A 202 -19.21 -5.06 6.39
CA HIS A 202 -18.92 -3.93 7.28
C HIS A 202 -18.26 -4.39 8.57
N ILE A 203 -17.17 -3.73 8.97
CA ILE A 203 -16.44 -3.97 10.21
C ILE A 203 -16.19 -2.62 10.89
N ASP A 204 -16.83 -2.42 12.07
CA ASP A 204 -16.51 -1.37 13.02
C ASP A 204 -15.61 -1.90 14.15
N LEU A 205 -15.26 -1.06 15.12
CA LEU A 205 -14.39 -1.44 16.24
C LEU A 205 -15.01 -2.53 17.13
N GLU A 206 -16.33 -2.53 17.31
CA GLU A 206 -17.03 -3.54 18.11
C GLU A 206 -16.96 -4.89 17.40
N LYS A 207 -17.32 -4.92 16.13
CA LYS A 207 -17.25 -6.14 15.31
C LYS A 207 -15.83 -6.65 15.15
N TYR A 208 -14.84 -5.76 14.98
CA TYR A 208 -13.42 -6.14 14.94
C TYR A 208 -13.00 -6.86 16.22
N THR A 209 -13.41 -6.33 17.38
CA THR A 209 -13.10 -6.94 18.68
C THR A 209 -13.74 -8.31 18.80
N ALA A 210 -15.01 -8.44 18.44
CA ALA A 210 -15.75 -9.71 18.47
C ALA A 210 -15.13 -10.77 17.52
N LEU A 211 -14.77 -10.37 16.29
CA LEU A 211 -14.13 -11.26 15.30
C LEU A 211 -12.75 -11.73 15.76
N ARG A 212 -11.99 -10.87 16.45
CA ARG A 212 -10.71 -11.23 17.03
C ARG A 212 -10.86 -12.22 18.19
N GLU A 213 -11.81 -11.99 19.10
CA GLU A 213 -12.08 -12.87 20.24
C GLU A 213 -12.62 -14.23 19.82
N ALA A 214 -13.38 -14.27 18.73
CA ALA A 214 -13.91 -15.50 18.13
C ALA A 214 -12.89 -16.25 17.24
N GLU A 215 -11.66 -15.72 17.11
CA GLU A 215 -10.59 -16.28 16.24
C GLU A 215 -11.01 -16.46 14.77
N VAL A 216 -12.00 -15.71 14.30
CA VAL A 216 -12.45 -15.73 12.89
C VAL A 216 -11.40 -15.12 11.98
N ILE A 217 -10.70 -14.09 12.46
CA ILE A 217 -9.68 -13.40 11.70
C ILE A 217 -8.33 -14.09 11.88
N THR A 218 -7.71 -14.52 10.77
CA THR A 218 -6.39 -15.15 10.78
C THR A 218 -5.30 -14.20 11.27
N GLU A 219 -4.24 -14.72 11.89
CA GLU A 219 -3.10 -13.95 12.42
C GLU A 219 -2.50 -12.98 11.39
N GLY A 220 -2.43 -13.35 10.10
CA GLY A 220 -1.93 -12.48 9.04
C GLY A 220 -2.84 -11.29 8.69
N MET A 221 -4.14 -11.34 9.01
CA MET A 221 -5.10 -10.26 8.75
C MET A 221 -5.18 -9.28 9.92
N LEU A 222 -4.92 -9.71 11.16
CA LEU A 222 -5.00 -8.84 12.34
C LEU A 222 -4.16 -7.56 12.22
N PRO A 223 -2.85 -7.61 11.85
CA PRO A 223 -2.05 -6.41 11.68
C PRO A 223 -2.58 -5.48 10.58
N LYS A 224 -3.20 -6.04 9.54
CA LYS A 224 -3.76 -5.25 8.43
C LYS A 224 -5.00 -4.49 8.87
N LEU A 225 -5.92 -5.14 9.58
CA LEU A 225 -7.10 -4.49 10.13
C LEU A 225 -6.73 -3.44 11.18
N GLN A 226 -5.71 -3.70 12.00
CA GLN A 226 -5.19 -2.69 12.93
C GLN A 226 -4.73 -1.43 12.18
N ASN A 227 -3.92 -1.58 11.12
CA ASN A 227 -3.50 -0.45 10.29
C ASN A 227 -4.69 0.30 9.67
N CYS A 228 -5.77 -0.41 9.30
CA CYS A 228 -6.98 0.21 8.78
C CYS A 228 -7.67 1.09 9.85
N PHE A 229 -7.81 0.57 11.07
CA PHE A 229 -8.40 1.35 12.18
C PHE A 229 -7.50 2.52 12.61
N ASP A 230 -6.19 2.34 12.61
CA ASP A 230 -5.24 3.44 12.88
C ASP A 230 -5.40 4.57 11.84
N ALA A 231 -5.62 4.22 10.56
CA ALA A 231 -5.91 5.20 9.52
C ALA A 231 -7.24 5.94 9.74
N LEU A 232 -8.30 5.21 10.11
CA LEU A 232 -9.61 5.81 10.43
C LEU A 232 -9.51 6.75 11.63
N GLN A 233 -8.78 6.37 12.70
CA GLN A 233 -8.52 7.23 13.85
C GLN A 233 -7.76 8.51 13.48
N LYS A 234 -6.91 8.45 12.46
CA LYS A 234 -6.22 9.60 11.86
C LYS A 234 -7.08 10.34 10.81
N LYS A 235 -8.40 10.17 10.83
CA LYS A 235 -9.41 10.89 10.03
C LYS A 235 -9.48 10.51 8.54
N VAL A 236 -8.95 9.35 8.13
CA VAL A 236 -9.30 8.77 6.83
C VAL A 236 -10.81 8.50 6.82
N SER A 237 -11.51 8.92 5.77
CA SER A 237 -12.98 8.89 5.76
C SER A 237 -13.56 7.49 5.67
N THR A 238 -12.97 6.64 4.82
CA THR A 238 -13.35 5.24 4.65
C THR A 238 -12.12 4.40 4.31
N VAL A 239 -12.12 3.14 4.76
CA VAL A 239 -11.13 2.15 4.36
C VAL A 239 -11.84 0.96 3.74
N HIS A 240 -11.39 0.53 2.56
CA HIS A 240 -11.95 -0.60 1.83
C HIS A 240 -10.90 -1.70 1.69
N ILE A 241 -11.31 -2.92 1.94
CA ILE A 241 -10.55 -4.14 1.66
C ILE A 241 -11.33 -4.91 0.61
N ALA A 242 -10.76 -5.08 -0.57
CA ALA A 242 -11.41 -5.75 -1.68
C ALA A 242 -10.39 -6.34 -2.67
N ASN A 243 -10.87 -7.10 -3.65
CA ASN A 243 -10.08 -7.47 -4.82
C ASN A 243 -10.07 -6.32 -5.87
N ALA A 244 -9.42 -6.55 -7.00
CA ALA A 244 -9.28 -5.54 -8.05
C ALA A 244 -10.61 -5.09 -8.67
N ASP A 245 -11.67 -5.91 -8.62
CA ASP A 245 -12.98 -5.60 -9.19
C ASP A 245 -13.61 -4.35 -8.57
N PHE A 246 -13.29 -4.04 -7.30
CA PHE A 246 -13.74 -2.85 -6.59
C PHE A 246 -13.39 -1.54 -7.32
N ILE A 247 -12.24 -1.47 -7.97
CA ILE A 247 -11.82 -0.27 -8.71
C ILE A 247 -12.72 -0.05 -9.93
N LYS A 248 -13.16 -1.12 -10.57
CA LYS A 248 -14.06 -1.07 -11.72
C LYS A 248 -15.50 -0.74 -11.30
N ASP A 249 -15.94 -1.36 -10.22
CA ASP A 249 -17.29 -1.20 -9.68
C ASP A 249 -17.26 -1.28 -8.16
N ASN A 250 -17.37 -0.14 -7.50
CA ASN A 250 -17.35 -0.03 -6.04
C ASN A 250 -18.63 -0.55 -5.35
N THR A 251 -19.60 -1.04 -6.10
CA THR A 251 -20.79 -1.72 -5.58
C THR A 251 -20.57 -3.23 -5.44
N THR A 252 -19.45 -3.76 -5.95
CA THR A 252 -19.09 -5.17 -5.75
C THR A 252 -18.95 -5.50 -4.27
N LYS A 253 -19.28 -6.75 -3.90
CA LYS A 253 -19.19 -7.20 -2.52
C LYS A 253 -17.75 -7.06 -2.00
N HIS A 254 -17.55 -6.30 -0.92
CA HIS A 254 -16.26 -5.99 -0.33
C HIS A 254 -16.40 -5.66 1.16
N THR A 255 -15.30 -5.49 1.87
CA THR A 255 -15.32 -5.04 3.27
C THR A 255 -15.04 -3.55 3.36
N THR A 256 -15.94 -2.81 3.99
CA THR A 256 -15.76 -1.41 4.40
C THR A 256 -15.53 -1.35 5.91
N LEU A 257 -14.49 -0.61 6.32
CA LEU A 257 -14.23 -0.32 7.73
C LEU A 257 -14.62 1.12 8.05
N SER A 258 -15.20 1.31 9.24
CA SER A 258 -15.52 2.63 9.81
C SER A 258 -15.26 2.65 11.33
N LEU A 259 -15.21 3.87 11.93
CA LEU A 259 -15.17 4.05 13.39
C LEU A 259 -16.55 3.93 13.97
#